data_eb0400efbe4520271cffefb9cdc26d26
#
_entry.id   eb0400efbe4520271cffefb9cdc26d26
#
_cell.length_a   1.000
_cell.length_b   1.000
_cell.length_c   1.000
_cell.angle_alpha   90.00
_cell.angle_beta   90.00
_cell.angle_gamma   90.00
#
_symmetry.space_group_name_H-M   'P 1'
#
loop_
_entity.id
_entity.type
_entity.pdbx_description
1 polymer ?
#
loop_
_entity_poly.entity_id
_entity_poly.type
_entity_poly.pdbx_seq_one_letter_code
_entity_poly.pdbx_strand_id
1 'polypeptide(L)'
;MELKCKINGEEVTLRAEPTARLRDVLYRAGYRSVRDSDDAEGFAGSDTIVFNGKLKYANFILFYQAEGAEIRTAESLLNGRELNNVQKAMVAAGIVQSAYNAPAAALILTWLLEQKPNPTREEIKDVLTSIFIRDAGYEHYYLAVKLATELRDFGEFRSEIAPSFRPNLEVVGKPCGKIDGTALVSGEPVFVEDKVPENAWCLHVLRSPFASAYIKSIDTSEAEKLPGVAAILTAYNTPETHYMQAGQGNPEPSPHDRRLFNRKVRHVGDRVAGIIARTPEIADQAAALIKVEYEPQGAVYTVEEAMAEGAPLVHNGEVIYNAGAPADLAEYNKLAGDEREGKVVYQFPLGADIHRNIAASNKGGIGDMEKGFAEADAIVERTYQTSQIQHTPLEPHVCYAHIESGRLVLNCATQVPYHVRRIVSWVCGIPENKIHVIKERVGGGYGSKQDILVEDLTGYAAWVTGKPVYYRNTRAEEFYANSTRHPMRVKVKMGGKKDGTITALDATVGAVCSGTVATIQD
;
A
#
# COMPACT_ATOMS: atom_id res chain seq x y z
N MET A 1 13.50 31.66 0.45
CA MET A 1 12.79 32.90 0.94
C MET A 1 12.32 32.65 2.36
N GLU A 2 12.33 33.69 3.19
CA GLU A 2 11.71 33.68 4.52
C GLU A 2 10.56 34.68 4.49
N LEU A 3 9.41 34.31 5.03
CA LEU A 3 8.23 35.17 5.12
C LEU A 3 7.52 34.99 6.46
N LYS A 4 6.71 36.01 6.81
CA LYS A 4 5.88 36.00 8.01
C LYS A 4 4.41 35.96 7.63
N CYS A 5 3.66 35.10 8.31
CA CYS A 5 2.21 35.01 8.17
C CYS A 5 1.59 34.66 9.53
N LYS A 6 0.27 34.72 9.62
CA LYS A 6 -0.47 34.33 10.81
C LYS A 6 -1.16 32.99 10.54
N ILE A 7 -0.83 31.95 11.31
CA ILE A 7 -1.43 30.62 11.16
C ILE A 7 -2.15 30.23 12.45
N ASN A 8 -3.45 29.93 12.34
CA ASN A 8 -4.31 29.57 13.47
C ASN A 8 -4.27 30.60 14.63
N GLY A 9 -4.09 31.88 14.28
CA GLY A 9 -4.03 32.96 15.24
C GLY A 9 -2.63 33.33 15.73
N GLU A 10 -1.61 32.55 15.43
CA GLU A 10 -0.21 32.78 15.85
C GLU A 10 0.65 33.34 14.72
N GLU A 11 1.57 34.26 15.03
CA GLU A 11 2.56 34.71 14.06
C GLU A 11 3.65 33.66 13.86
N VAL A 12 3.85 33.23 12.61
CA VAL A 12 4.80 32.20 12.23
C VAL A 12 5.74 32.71 11.16
N THR A 13 7.02 32.38 11.27
CA THR A 13 8.02 32.62 10.24
C THR A 13 8.32 31.29 9.52
N LEU A 14 8.10 31.24 8.22
CA LEU A 14 8.32 30.08 7.38
C LEU A 14 9.46 30.31 6.40
N ARG A 15 10.15 29.23 5.98
CA ARG A 15 11.24 29.25 5.00
C ARG A 15 11.01 28.20 3.92
N ALA A 16 11.00 28.64 2.66
CA ALA A 16 10.92 27.75 1.50
C ALA A 16 11.37 28.47 0.23
N GLU A 17 11.41 27.74 -0.88
CA GLU A 17 11.54 28.34 -2.21
C GLU A 17 10.29 29.17 -2.52
N PRO A 18 10.41 30.37 -3.15
CA PRO A 18 9.27 31.25 -3.42
C PRO A 18 8.14 30.57 -4.20
N THR A 19 8.48 29.66 -5.09
CA THR A 19 7.56 28.93 -5.96
C THR A 19 7.10 27.58 -5.38
N ALA A 20 7.51 27.24 -4.15
CA ALA A 20 7.02 26.04 -3.47
C ALA A 20 5.51 26.14 -3.27
N ARG A 21 4.81 25.03 -3.36
CA ARG A 21 3.37 24.98 -3.04
C ARG A 21 3.17 25.23 -1.55
N LEU A 22 2.24 26.10 -1.21
CA LEU A 22 1.96 26.45 0.19
C LEU A 22 1.58 25.21 1.01
N ARG A 23 0.88 24.26 0.41
CA ARG A 23 0.54 22.98 1.03
C ARG A 23 1.79 22.26 1.57
N ASP A 24 2.84 22.12 0.76
CA ASP A 24 4.05 21.39 1.15
C ASP A 24 4.79 22.11 2.30
N VAL A 25 4.76 23.43 2.28
CA VAL A 25 5.37 24.25 3.33
C VAL A 25 4.61 24.11 4.65
N LEU A 26 3.28 24.19 4.62
CA LEU A 26 2.43 24.03 5.80
C LEU A 26 2.59 22.61 6.39
N TYR A 27 2.58 21.58 5.55
CA TYR A 27 2.72 20.20 6.01
C TYR A 27 4.09 19.96 6.69
N ARG A 28 5.18 20.46 6.12
CA ARG A 28 6.53 20.40 6.72
C ARG A 28 6.61 21.19 8.02
N ALA A 29 5.89 22.31 8.13
CA ALA A 29 5.81 23.11 9.33
C ALA A 29 4.96 22.49 10.46
N GLY A 30 4.39 21.28 10.23
CA GLY A 30 3.65 20.52 11.24
C GLY A 30 2.13 20.59 11.11
N TYR A 31 1.57 21.33 10.16
CA TYR A 31 0.12 21.39 9.90
C TYR A 31 -0.31 20.18 9.07
N ARG A 32 -0.38 19.03 9.72
CA ARG A 32 -0.58 17.70 9.11
C ARG A 32 -1.99 17.46 8.56
N SER A 33 -2.96 18.29 8.95
CA SER A 33 -4.31 18.25 8.38
C SER A 33 -4.38 18.73 6.94
N VAL A 34 -3.38 19.51 6.48
CA VAL A 34 -3.30 20.03 5.11
C VAL A 34 -2.63 18.99 4.22
N ARG A 35 -3.43 18.02 3.75
CA ARG A 35 -2.93 16.85 3.04
C ARG A 35 -2.94 17.04 1.52
N ASP A 36 -1.97 16.41 0.84
CA ASP A 36 -1.92 16.46 -0.62
C ASP A 36 -3.07 15.64 -1.23
N SER A 37 -3.61 16.07 -2.34
CA SER A 37 -4.43 15.22 -3.18
C SER A 37 -3.52 14.58 -4.24
N ASP A 38 -3.59 13.26 -4.38
CA ASP A 38 -2.76 12.50 -5.34
C ASP A 38 -2.97 12.94 -6.79
N ASP A 39 -4.08 13.62 -7.07
CA ASP A 39 -4.40 14.13 -8.40
C ASP A 39 -3.68 15.45 -8.73
N ALA A 40 -3.09 16.13 -7.74
CA ALA A 40 -2.50 17.47 -7.83
C ALA A 40 -3.43 18.52 -8.48
N GLU A 41 -4.69 18.19 -8.73
CA GLU A 41 -5.72 19.02 -9.37
C GLU A 41 -6.74 19.57 -8.35
N GLY A 42 -6.64 19.16 -7.08
CA GLY A 42 -7.44 19.67 -5.98
C GLY A 42 -8.84 19.08 -5.85
N PHE A 43 -9.25 18.09 -6.65
CA PHE A 43 -10.59 17.50 -6.59
C PHE A 43 -10.94 16.89 -5.22
N ALA A 44 -9.96 16.27 -4.57
CA ALA A 44 -10.18 15.67 -3.26
C ALA A 44 -10.39 16.69 -2.16
N GLY A 45 -9.90 17.93 -2.32
CA GLY A 45 -10.07 19.02 -1.37
C GLY A 45 -9.38 18.84 -0.01
N SER A 46 -8.50 17.83 0.11
CA SER A 46 -7.80 17.49 1.36
C SER A 46 -6.82 18.56 1.84
N ASP A 47 -6.41 19.45 0.94
CA ASP A 47 -5.52 20.59 1.15
C ASP A 47 -6.27 21.91 1.39
N THR A 48 -7.59 21.85 1.61
CA THR A 48 -8.39 23.06 1.86
C THR A 48 -7.97 23.75 3.15
N ILE A 49 -7.74 25.06 3.04
CA ILE A 49 -7.45 25.99 4.15
C ILE A 49 -8.40 27.19 4.06
N VAL A 50 -8.54 27.93 5.16
CA VAL A 50 -9.11 29.29 5.10
C VAL A 50 -7.95 30.26 4.94
N PHE A 51 -7.89 30.92 3.81
CA PHE A 51 -6.84 31.87 3.45
C PHE A 51 -7.45 33.27 3.31
N ASN A 52 -7.06 34.18 4.18
CA ASN A 52 -7.64 35.55 4.26
C ASN A 52 -9.17 35.53 4.29
N GLY A 53 -9.75 34.70 5.15
CA GLY A 53 -11.19 34.56 5.36
C GLY A 53 -11.95 33.72 4.29
N LYS A 54 -11.28 33.20 3.25
CA LYS A 54 -11.90 32.44 2.16
C LYS A 54 -11.35 31.02 2.07
N LEU A 55 -12.20 30.05 1.73
CA LEU A 55 -11.77 28.70 1.41
C LEU A 55 -10.90 28.70 0.15
N LYS A 56 -9.74 28.07 0.22
CA LYS A 56 -8.77 27.91 -0.87
C LYS A 56 -8.06 26.58 -0.78
N TYR A 57 -7.59 26.06 -1.92
CA TYR A 57 -6.69 24.91 -1.99
C TYR A 57 -5.25 25.37 -1.84
N ALA A 58 -4.55 24.85 -0.84
CA ALA A 58 -3.17 25.22 -0.56
C ALA A 58 -2.20 24.76 -1.67
N ASN A 59 -2.55 23.75 -2.46
CA ASN A 59 -1.78 23.30 -3.62
C ASN A 59 -1.69 24.37 -4.74
N PHE A 60 -2.67 25.27 -4.83
CA PHE A 60 -2.71 26.31 -5.86
C PHE A 60 -2.22 27.66 -5.37
N ILE A 61 -1.66 27.73 -4.17
CA ILE A 61 -1.06 28.94 -3.61
C ILE A 61 0.46 28.72 -3.58
N LEU A 62 1.20 29.64 -4.18
CA LEU A 62 2.66 29.65 -4.10
C LEU A 62 3.11 30.28 -2.79
N PHE A 63 4.22 29.81 -2.23
CA PHE A 63 4.69 30.22 -0.93
C PHE A 63 4.83 31.73 -0.77
N TYR A 64 5.38 32.45 -1.77
CA TYR A 64 5.53 33.91 -1.71
C TYR A 64 4.20 34.66 -1.54
N GLN A 65 3.06 34.07 -1.92
CA GLN A 65 1.74 34.68 -1.79
C GLN A 65 1.21 34.69 -0.34
N ALA A 66 1.87 33.94 0.55
CA ALA A 66 1.47 33.82 1.95
C ALA A 66 2.08 34.90 2.84
N GLU A 67 2.89 35.83 2.30
CA GLU A 67 3.41 36.96 3.08
C GLU A 67 2.29 37.83 3.65
N GLY A 68 2.28 37.96 4.98
CA GLY A 68 1.25 38.73 5.71
C GLY A 68 -0.15 38.12 5.69
N ALA A 69 -0.32 36.91 5.14
CA ALA A 69 -1.63 36.23 5.06
C ALA A 69 -2.08 35.73 6.43
N GLU A 70 -3.40 35.69 6.63
CA GLU A 70 -4.05 34.96 7.71
C GLU A 70 -4.55 33.61 7.21
N ILE A 71 -4.03 32.51 7.81
CA ILE A 71 -4.28 31.14 7.40
C ILE A 71 -4.92 30.39 8.56
N ARG A 72 -6.00 29.63 8.29
CA ARG A 72 -6.57 28.66 9.25
C ARG A 72 -6.53 27.27 8.64
N THR A 73 -6.09 26.31 9.45
CA THR A 73 -6.07 24.88 9.14
C THR A 73 -7.00 24.15 10.12
N ALA A 74 -7.26 22.86 9.90
CA ALA A 74 -8.18 22.12 10.76
C ALA A 74 -7.68 21.95 12.21
N GLU A 75 -6.39 22.10 12.46
CA GLU A 75 -5.83 22.12 13.81
C GLU A 75 -6.43 23.24 14.68
N SER A 76 -6.88 24.35 14.08
CA SER A 76 -7.55 25.46 14.81
C SER A 76 -8.93 25.10 15.34
N LEU A 77 -9.50 23.98 14.93
CA LEU A 77 -10.84 23.56 15.35
C LEU A 77 -10.84 22.90 16.73
N LEU A 78 -9.67 22.53 17.23
CA LEU A 78 -9.51 21.90 18.53
C LEU A 78 -9.41 22.95 19.64
N ASN A 79 -10.08 22.69 20.76
CA ASN A 79 -9.82 23.39 22.02
C ASN A 79 -8.97 22.47 22.93
N GLY A 80 -7.64 22.60 22.83
CA GLY A 80 -6.73 21.63 23.42
C GLY A 80 -6.85 20.28 22.70
N ARG A 81 -7.44 19.27 23.36
CA ARG A 81 -7.73 17.94 22.77
C ARG A 81 -9.21 17.72 22.47
N GLU A 82 -10.06 18.72 22.74
CA GLU A 82 -11.49 18.58 22.60
C GLU A 82 -11.95 18.99 21.20
N LEU A 83 -12.74 18.10 20.56
CA LEU A 83 -13.36 18.35 19.27
C LEU A 83 -14.40 19.48 19.38
N ASN A 84 -14.52 20.31 18.34
CA ASN A 84 -15.64 21.24 18.21
C ASN A 84 -16.96 20.49 17.88
N ASN A 85 -18.09 21.19 17.90
CA ASN A 85 -19.40 20.58 17.66
C ASN A 85 -19.53 19.98 16.26
N VAL A 86 -18.94 20.57 15.24
CA VAL A 86 -18.94 20.05 13.87
C VAL A 86 -18.18 18.72 13.80
N GLN A 87 -16.99 18.65 14.37
CA GLN A 87 -16.20 17.45 14.42
C GLN A 87 -16.92 16.31 15.18
N LYS A 88 -17.50 16.62 16.35
CA LYS A 88 -18.33 15.66 17.12
C LYS A 88 -19.50 15.16 16.27
N ALA A 89 -20.20 16.06 15.59
CA ALA A 89 -21.33 15.72 14.74
C ALA A 89 -20.95 14.88 13.54
N MET A 90 -19.81 15.14 12.90
CA MET A 90 -19.29 14.33 11.79
C MET A 90 -18.97 12.90 12.22
N VAL A 91 -18.37 12.72 13.39
CA VAL A 91 -18.10 11.39 13.95
C VAL A 91 -19.42 10.67 14.26
N ALA A 92 -20.40 11.35 14.85
CA ALA A 92 -21.70 10.79 15.16
C ALA A 92 -22.51 10.42 13.91
N ALA A 93 -22.50 11.25 12.89
CA ALA A 93 -23.17 10.99 11.61
C ALA A 93 -22.47 9.93 10.73
N GLY A 94 -21.31 9.40 11.15
CA GLY A 94 -20.62 8.34 10.44
C GLY A 94 -19.90 8.80 9.15
N ILE A 95 -19.60 10.08 9.02
CA ILE A 95 -18.92 10.64 7.85
C ILE A 95 -17.45 10.23 7.80
N VAL A 96 -16.81 10.08 8.95
CA VAL A 96 -15.36 9.87 9.06
C VAL A 96 -15.01 8.44 8.63
N GLN A 97 -14.94 8.19 7.33
CA GLN A 97 -14.64 6.89 6.72
C GLN A 97 -13.15 6.79 6.34
N SER A 98 -12.69 7.68 5.46
CA SER A 98 -11.29 7.74 5.09
C SER A 98 -10.56 8.64 6.03
N ALA A 99 -10.09 9.00 6.69
CA ALA A 99 -9.29 9.91 7.49
C ALA A 99 -8.72 11.07 6.69
N TYR A 100 -8.57 10.88 5.38
CA TYR A 100 -7.74 11.76 4.59
C TYR A 100 -8.38 13.16 4.42
N ASN A 101 -9.67 13.19 4.11
CA ASN A 101 -10.42 14.42 3.86
C ASN A 101 -11.22 14.93 5.07
N ALA A 102 -11.36 14.10 6.11
CA ALA A 102 -12.20 14.45 7.25
C ALA A 102 -11.82 15.77 7.93
N PRO A 103 -10.53 16.12 8.13
CA PRO A 103 -10.15 17.42 8.69
C PRO A 103 -10.55 18.60 7.81
N ALA A 104 -10.33 18.50 6.50
CA ALA A 104 -10.72 19.53 5.54
C ALA A 104 -12.24 19.74 5.53
N ALA A 105 -13.02 18.65 5.52
CA ALA A 105 -14.47 18.71 5.61
C ALA A 105 -14.95 19.39 6.91
N ALA A 106 -14.31 19.09 8.04
CA ALA A 106 -14.62 19.72 9.31
C ALA A 106 -14.33 21.23 9.29
N LEU A 107 -13.21 21.64 8.68
CA LEU A 107 -12.86 23.05 8.51
C LEU A 107 -13.87 23.79 7.62
N ILE A 108 -14.23 23.19 6.48
CA ILE A 108 -15.20 23.76 5.53
C ILE A 108 -16.59 23.95 6.19
N LEU A 109 -17.10 22.92 6.87
CA LEU A 109 -18.39 23.01 7.53
C LEU A 109 -18.38 23.97 8.73
N THR A 110 -17.29 24.04 9.47
CA THR A 110 -17.14 25.02 10.56
C THR A 110 -17.13 26.43 9.99
N TRP A 111 -16.33 26.68 8.94
CA TRP A 111 -16.33 27.96 8.24
C TRP A 111 -17.73 28.34 7.72
N LEU A 112 -18.46 27.41 7.13
CA LEU A 112 -19.82 27.67 6.66
C LEU A 112 -20.75 28.10 7.81
N LEU A 113 -20.72 27.39 8.94
CA LEU A 113 -21.58 27.71 10.10
C LEU A 113 -21.20 29.03 10.78
N GLU A 114 -19.94 29.45 10.71
CA GLU A 114 -19.49 30.79 11.14
C GLU A 114 -20.05 31.90 10.24
N GLN A 115 -20.14 31.65 8.92
CA GLN A 115 -20.74 32.61 7.98
C GLN A 115 -22.26 32.58 8.02
N LYS A 116 -22.85 31.41 8.19
CA LYS A 116 -24.29 31.18 8.16
C LYS A 116 -24.70 30.09 9.17
N PRO A 117 -25.21 30.48 10.35
CA PRO A 117 -25.57 29.54 11.41
C PRO A 117 -26.63 28.51 11.04
N ASN A 118 -27.50 28.79 10.08
CA ASN A 118 -28.57 27.90 9.59
C ASN A 118 -28.50 27.78 8.06
N PRO A 119 -27.50 27.08 7.50
CA PRO A 119 -27.39 26.92 6.07
C PRO A 119 -28.46 25.98 5.51
N THR A 120 -28.91 26.26 4.31
CA THR A 120 -29.81 25.36 3.54
C THR A 120 -29.03 24.15 3.04
N ARG A 121 -29.75 23.09 2.61
CA ARG A 121 -29.13 21.90 2.00
C ARG A 121 -28.30 22.27 0.75
N GLU A 122 -28.77 23.19 -0.07
CA GLU A 122 -28.04 23.64 -1.27
C GLU A 122 -26.73 24.35 -0.89
N GLU A 123 -26.72 25.20 0.11
CA GLU A 123 -25.51 25.87 0.58
C GLU A 123 -24.49 24.89 1.19
N ILE A 124 -24.95 23.86 1.91
CA ILE A 124 -24.08 22.78 2.40
C ILE A 124 -23.49 22.02 1.22
N LYS A 125 -24.32 21.69 0.23
CA LYS A 125 -23.89 20.99 -0.97
C LYS A 125 -22.87 21.82 -1.77
N ASP A 126 -23.17 23.10 -1.98
CA ASP A 126 -22.28 24.01 -2.74
C ASP A 126 -20.89 24.10 -2.13
N VAL A 127 -20.79 24.28 -0.81
CA VAL A 127 -19.48 24.37 -0.15
C VAL A 127 -18.74 23.03 -0.18
N LEU A 128 -19.45 21.89 -0.18
CA LEU A 128 -18.88 20.56 -0.26
C LEU A 128 -18.52 20.10 -1.69
N THR A 129 -18.87 20.87 -2.72
CA THR A 129 -18.40 20.59 -4.11
C THR A 129 -16.89 20.66 -4.22
N SER A 130 -16.24 21.34 -3.27
CA SER A 130 -14.78 21.38 -3.12
C SER A 130 -14.17 20.04 -2.66
N ILE A 131 -14.98 19.07 -2.21
CA ILE A 131 -14.52 17.75 -1.77
C ILE A 131 -15.19 16.68 -2.64
N PHE A 132 -14.45 16.17 -3.60
CA PHE A 132 -14.95 15.11 -4.49
C PHE A 132 -14.37 13.75 -4.09
N ILE A 133 -15.03 13.09 -3.13
CA ILE A 133 -14.60 11.81 -2.57
C ILE A 133 -15.80 10.87 -2.36
N ARG A 134 -15.51 9.60 -2.04
CA ARG A 134 -16.50 8.55 -1.79
C ARG A 134 -16.67 8.19 -0.31
N ASP A 135 -16.42 9.10 0.61
CA ASP A 135 -16.50 8.81 2.05
C ASP A 135 -17.92 8.64 2.53
N ALA A 136 -18.74 9.64 2.28
CA ALA A 136 -20.15 9.63 2.69
C ALA A 136 -21.02 10.40 1.69
N GLY A 137 -22.28 10.04 1.60
CA GLY A 137 -23.26 10.80 0.81
C GLY A 137 -23.66 12.12 1.48
N TYR A 138 -24.18 13.06 0.71
CA TYR A 138 -24.60 14.39 1.19
C TYR A 138 -25.59 14.33 2.36
N GLU A 139 -26.46 13.31 2.44
CA GLU A 139 -27.41 13.14 3.55
C GLU A 139 -26.71 13.05 4.91
N HIS A 140 -25.55 12.41 4.99
CA HIS A 140 -24.77 12.35 6.22
C HIS A 140 -24.18 13.71 6.59
N TYR A 141 -23.78 14.52 5.61
CA TYR A 141 -23.30 15.89 5.85
C TYR A 141 -24.42 16.82 6.31
N TYR A 142 -25.62 16.73 5.70
CA TYR A 142 -26.79 17.48 6.16
C TYR A 142 -27.14 17.14 7.60
N LEU A 143 -27.04 15.84 7.91
CA LEU A 143 -27.27 15.34 9.26
C LEU A 143 -26.23 15.86 10.25
N ALA A 144 -24.94 15.85 9.88
CA ALA A 144 -23.87 16.39 10.73
C ALA A 144 -24.07 17.88 11.00
N VAL A 145 -24.42 18.67 9.99
CA VAL A 145 -24.71 20.11 10.17
C VAL A 145 -25.90 20.30 11.10
N LYS A 146 -26.99 19.55 10.91
CA LYS A 146 -28.16 19.59 11.79
C LYS A 146 -27.80 19.28 13.25
N LEU A 147 -27.01 18.20 13.48
CA LEU A 147 -26.55 17.83 14.82
C LEU A 147 -25.69 18.92 15.45
N ALA A 148 -24.76 19.49 14.69
CA ALA A 148 -23.86 20.52 15.17
C ALA A 148 -24.60 21.80 15.60
N THR A 149 -25.70 22.15 14.91
CA THR A 149 -26.51 23.35 15.19
C THR A 149 -27.53 23.12 16.31
N GLU A 150 -28.07 21.92 16.44
CA GLU A 150 -29.08 21.61 17.46
C GLU A 150 -28.45 21.25 18.83
N LEU A 151 -27.14 21.08 18.94
CA LEU A 151 -26.43 20.71 20.17
C LEU A 151 -27.01 19.47 20.88
N ARG A 152 -27.50 18.48 20.10
CA ARG A 152 -28.11 17.25 20.63
C ARG A 152 -27.07 16.31 21.26
N ASP A 153 -27.56 15.41 22.13
CA ASP A 153 -26.77 14.28 22.60
C ASP A 153 -26.48 13.33 21.44
N PHE A 154 -25.19 13.24 21.06
CA PHE A 154 -24.75 12.40 19.96
C PHE A 154 -24.90 10.89 20.23
N GLY A 155 -24.98 10.48 21.50
CA GLY A 155 -25.20 9.09 21.89
C GLY A 155 -26.66 8.65 21.63
N GLU A 156 -27.61 9.46 22.04
CA GLU A 156 -29.05 9.22 21.79
C GLU A 156 -29.35 9.18 20.29
N PHE A 157 -28.75 10.11 19.54
CA PHE A 157 -28.94 10.18 18.10
C PHE A 157 -28.51 8.90 17.37
N ARG A 158 -27.39 8.28 17.77
CA ARG A 158 -26.95 7.01 17.16
C ARG A 158 -27.97 5.90 17.32
N SER A 159 -28.65 5.83 18.44
CA SER A 159 -29.68 4.82 18.66
C SER A 159 -30.93 5.01 17.78
N GLU A 160 -31.22 6.26 17.38
CA GLU A 160 -32.31 6.55 16.47
C GLU A 160 -32.03 6.10 15.03
N ILE A 161 -30.83 6.31 14.52
CA ILE A 161 -30.45 6.01 13.12
C ILE A 161 -30.04 4.56 12.89
N ALA A 162 -29.60 3.86 13.90
CA ALA A 162 -29.13 2.48 13.81
C ALA A 162 -29.69 1.65 14.97
N PRO A 163 -30.98 1.31 14.94
CA PRO A 163 -31.59 0.49 15.98
C PRO A 163 -30.92 -0.89 16.03
N SER A 164 -30.78 -1.41 17.24
CA SER A 164 -30.20 -2.73 17.45
C SER A 164 -31.15 -3.83 16.97
N PHE A 165 -30.67 -4.70 16.06
CA PHE A 165 -31.40 -5.91 15.66
C PHE A 165 -31.40 -7.00 16.74
N ARG A 166 -30.57 -6.88 17.77
CA ARG A 166 -30.42 -7.83 18.87
C ARG A 166 -30.42 -7.10 20.21
N PRO A 167 -31.57 -6.69 20.70
CA PRO A 167 -31.68 -5.84 21.89
C PRO A 167 -31.16 -6.49 23.17
N ASN A 168 -31.13 -7.82 23.23
CA ASN A 168 -30.66 -8.59 24.39
C ASN A 168 -29.14 -8.71 24.50
N LEU A 169 -28.36 -8.21 23.53
CA LEU A 169 -26.91 -8.22 23.57
C LEU A 169 -26.38 -6.84 23.92
N GLU A 170 -25.30 -6.79 24.71
CA GLU A 170 -24.73 -5.51 25.16
C GLU A 170 -23.90 -4.81 24.09
N VAL A 171 -23.23 -5.57 23.20
CA VAL A 171 -22.30 -5.05 22.19
C VAL A 171 -22.74 -5.40 20.78
N VAL A 172 -22.98 -6.68 20.49
CA VAL A 172 -23.33 -7.16 19.15
C VAL A 172 -24.68 -6.62 18.70
N GLY A 173 -24.71 -6.00 17.53
CA GLY A 173 -25.90 -5.37 16.96
C GLY A 173 -26.25 -4.01 17.58
N LYS A 174 -25.41 -3.46 18.42
CA LYS A 174 -25.53 -2.08 18.91
C LYS A 174 -24.74 -1.12 18.03
N PRO A 175 -25.27 0.09 17.77
CA PRO A 175 -24.49 1.13 17.11
C PRO A 175 -23.34 1.57 18.01
N CYS A 176 -22.12 1.47 17.50
CA CYS A 176 -20.93 1.89 18.21
C CYS A 176 -20.18 2.91 17.37
N GLY A 177 -19.62 3.94 18.00
CA GLY A 177 -18.80 4.94 17.32
C GLY A 177 -17.51 4.33 16.79
N LYS A 178 -17.00 4.92 15.72
CA LYS A 178 -15.66 4.56 15.21
C LYS A 178 -14.62 4.90 16.27
N ILE A 179 -13.85 3.90 16.71
CA ILE A 179 -12.88 4.04 17.81
C ILE A 179 -11.84 5.14 17.53
N ASP A 180 -11.35 5.22 16.29
CA ASP A 180 -10.38 6.19 15.84
C ASP A 180 -11.00 7.47 15.24
N GLY A 181 -12.32 7.63 15.31
CA GLY A 181 -13.03 8.76 14.69
C GLY A 181 -12.55 10.13 15.15
N THR A 182 -12.18 10.26 16.42
CA THR A 182 -11.65 11.50 17.00
C THR A 182 -10.32 11.88 16.35
N ALA A 183 -9.36 10.97 16.31
CA ALA A 183 -8.06 11.19 15.69
C ALA A 183 -8.18 11.54 14.20
N LEU A 184 -9.11 10.88 13.49
CA LEU A 184 -9.28 11.07 12.05
C LEU A 184 -9.86 12.46 11.71
N VAL A 185 -10.83 12.93 12.49
CA VAL A 185 -11.50 14.22 12.22
C VAL A 185 -10.69 15.41 12.73
N SER A 186 -9.80 15.20 13.68
CA SER A 186 -8.91 16.24 14.20
C SER A 186 -7.69 16.50 13.32
N GLY A 187 -7.37 15.58 12.41
CA GLY A 187 -6.15 15.65 11.60
C GLY A 187 -4.90 15.14 12.30
N GLU A 188 -5.07 14.38 13.40
CA GLU A 188 -3.92 13.74 14.05
C GLU A 188 -3.11 12.90 13.06
N PRO A 189 -1.78 12.84 13.22
CA PRO A 189 -0.93 12.02 12.39
C PRO A 189 -1.25 10.52 12.60
N VAL A 190 -1.81 9.87 11.59
CA VAL A 190 -2.28 8.48 11.64
C VAL A 190 -1.70 7.59 10.53
N PHE A 191 -1.22 8.17 9.44
CA PHE A 191 -0.58 7.46 8.34
C PHE A 191 0.94 7.37 8.54
N VAL A 192 1.59 6.46 7.80
CA VAL A 192 3.05 6.29 7.88
C VAL A 192 3.77 7.59 7.57
N GLU A 193 3.36 8.31 6.51
CA GLU A 193 4.00 9.56 6.11
C GLU A 193 3.90 10.64 7.19
N ASP A 194 2.82 10.67 7.96
CA ASP A 194 2.64 11.60 9.08
C ASP A 194 3.68 11.38 10.20
N LYS A 195 4.29 10.19 10.28
CA LYS A 195 5.28 9.79 11.29
C LYS A 195 6.73 9.96 10.84
N VAL A 196 6.97 10.26 9.57
CA VAL A 196 8.32 10.40 9.02
C VAL A 196 8.92 11.71 9.51
N PRO A 197 10.05 11.70 10.24
CA PRO A 197 10.70 12.91 10.70
C PRO A 197 11.51 13.57 9.56
N GLU A 198 11.76 14.88 9.65
CA GLU A 198 12.51 15.63 8.64
C GLU A 198 13.94 15.11 8.41
N ASN A 199 14.53 14.47 9.41
CA ASN A 199 15.88 13.89 9.32
C ASN A 199 15.89 12.47 8.73
N ALA A 200 14.78 11.92 8.31
CA ALA A 200 14.73 10.63 7.63
C ALA A 200 15.50 10.68 6.30
N TRP A 201 16.14 9.56 5.99
CA TRP A 201 16.83 9.35 4.72
C TRP A 201 15.88 8.73 3.72
N CYS A 202 15.98 9.13 2.47
CA CYS A 202 15.17 8.59 1.39
C CYS A 202 15.82 7.29 0.87
N LEU A 203 15.00 6.26 0.68
CA LEU A 203 15.36 5.09 -0.11
C LEU A 203 14.73 5.22 -1.49
N HIS A 204 15.55 5.13 -2.53
CA HIS A 204 15.14 5.06 -3.93
C HIS A 204 15.50 3.69 -4.50
N VAL A 205 14.66 3.10 -5.34
CA VAL A 205 14.91 1.79 -5.94
C VAL A 205 15.09 1.92 -7.44
N LEU A 206 16.33 1.64 -7.92
CA LEU A 206 16.58 1.48 -9.35
C LEU A 206 15.92 0.18 -9.81
N ARG A 207 15.12 0.26 -10.86
CA ARG A 207 14.29 -0.83 -11.35
C ARG A 207 14.70 -1.33 -12.72
N SER A 208 14.44 -2.62 -12.97
CA SER A 208 14.73 -3.25 -14.25
C SER A 208 13.79 -2.74 -15.36
N PRO A 209 14.35 -2.37 -16.53
CA PRO A 209 13.56 -2.12 -17.73
C PRO A 209 13.21 -3.42 -18.50
N PHE A 210 13.77 -4.57 -18.10
CA PHE A 210 13.61 -5.85 -18.80
C PHE A 210 12.58 -6.73 -18.09
N ALA A 211 11.78 -7.44 -18.88
CA ALA A 211 10.85 -8.44 -18.39
C ALA A 211 11.56 -9.72 -17.90
N SER A 212 12.70 -10.07 -18.50
CA SER A 212 13.57 -11.17 -18.06
C SER A 212 15.00 -10.89 -18.51
N ALA A 213 15.93 -10.85 -17.57
CA ALA A 213 17.36 -10.68 -17.86
C ALA A 213 18.23 -11.16 -16.69
N TYR A 214 19.44 -11.62 -16.97
CA TYR A 214 20.47 -11.74 -15.95
C TYR A 214 21.22 -10.41 -15.81
N ILE A 215 21.52 -10.02 -14.57
CA ILE A 215 22.40 -8.90 -14.27
C ILE A 215 23.84 -9.42 -14.30
N LYS A 216 24.66 -8.98 -15.28
CA LYS A 216 26.06 -9.35 -15.38
C LYS A 216 26.92 -8.57 -14.42
N SER A 217 26.69 -7.26 -14.33
CA SER A 217 27.42 -6.36 -13.45
C SER A 217 26.57 -5.14 -13.08
N ILE A 218 26.89 -4.58 -11.91
CA ILE A 218 26.37 -3.30 -11.44
C ILE A 218 27.56 -2.47 -10.97
N ASP A 219 27.83 -1.35 -11.65
CA ASP A 219 28.86 -0.40 -11.24
C ASP A 219 28.23 0.77 -10.50
N THR A 220 28.46 0.85 -9.19
CA THR A 220 27.95 1.89 -8.27
C THR A 220 29.00 2.94 -7.92
N SER A 221 30.24 2.81 -8.43
CA SER A 221 31.43 3.54 -7.97
C SER A 221 31.31 5.06 -8.05
N GLU A 222 30.66 5.61 -9.07
CA GLU A 222 30.45 7.07 -9.19
C GLU A 222 29.28 7.54 -8.33
N ALA A 223 28.22 6.74 -8.19
CA ALA A 223 27.08 7.06 -7.37
C ALA A 223 27.44 7.10 -5.86
N GLU A 224 28.32 6.21 -5.41
CA GLU A 224 28.79 6.17 -4.01
C GLU A 224 29.60 7.40 -3.60
N LYS A 225 30.21 8.11 -4.55
CA LYS A 225 30.99 9.33 -4.30
C LYS A 225 30.13 10.58 -4.11
N LEU A 226 28.84 10.52 -4.44
CA LEU A 226 27.94 11.67 -4.32
C LEU A 226 27.75 12.05 -2.84
N PRO A 227 28.02 13.33 -2.48
CA PRO A 227 27.72 13.82 -1.14
C PRO A 227 26.23 13.63 -0.81
N GLY A 228 25.95 13.01 0.32
CA GLY A 228 24.59 12.74 0.76
C GLY A 228 24.07 11.33 0.40
N VAL A 229 24.82 10.51 -0.28
CA VAL A 229 24.58 9.06 -0.41
C VAL A 229 25.16 8.35 0.80
N ALA A 230 24.37 7.54 1.49
CA ALA A 230 24.80 6.78 2.66
C ALA A 230 25.23 5.35 2.32
N ALA A 231 24.51 4.70 1.40
CA ALA A 231 24.79 3.35 0.94
C ALA A 231 24.04 3.06 -0.37
N ILE A 232 24.57 2.12 -1.14
CA ILE A 232 23.90 1.54 -2.30
C ILE A 232 23.84 0.02 -2.10
N LEU A 233 22.64 -0.53 -2.11
CA LEU A 233 22.36 -1.95 -1.91
C LEU A 233 22.09 -2.62 -3.25
N THR A 234 22.68 -3.79 -3.46
CA THR A 234 22.55 -4.57 -4.70
C THR A 234 22.53 -6.07 -4.39
N ALA A 235 22.34 -6.90 -5.40
CA ALA A 235 22.44 -8.36 -5.27
C ALA A 235 23.86 -8.86 -4.86
N TYR A 236 24.86 -7.99 -4.87
CA TYR A 236 26.25 -8.37 -4.57
C TYR A 236 26.71 -7.98 -3.16
N ASN A 237 25.92 -7.17 -2.44
CA ASN A 237 26.26 -6.70 -1.08
C ASN A 237 25.09 -6.83 -0.09
N THR A 238 24.05 -7.58 -0.44
CA THR A 238 22.91 -7.89 0.42
C THR A 238 22.81 -9.39 0.67
N PRO A 239 22.09 -9.83 1.73
CA PRO A 239 21.91 -11.25 2.01
C PRO A 239 21.26 -12.01 0.86
N GLU A 240 21.73 -13.24 0.64
CA GLU A 240 21.19 -14.15 -0.37
C GLU A 240 19.98 -14.97 0.16
N THR A 241 19.41 -14.58 1.27
CA THR A 241 18.25 -15.22 1.89
C THR A 241 17.05 -15.19 0.94
N HIS A 242 16.54 -16.37 0.60
CA HIS A 242 15.28 -16.50 -0.09
C HIS A 242 14.12 -16.42 0.91
N TYR A 243 13.05 -15.75 0.52
CA TYR A 243 11.82 -15.65 1.30
C TYR A 243 10.60 -15.61 0.39
N MET A 244 9.45 -15.80 0.98
CA MET A 244 8.16 -15.65 0.30
C MET A 244 7.65 -14.21 0.40
N GLN A 245 7.04 -13.73 -0.67
CA GLN A 245 6.41 -12.43 -0.70
C GLN A 245 5.04 -12.44 -0.02
N ALA A 246 4.24 -13.50 -0.26
CA ALA A 246 2.90 -13.65 0.29
C ALA A 246 2.89 -13.81 1.82
N GLY A 247 1.85 -13.32 2.48
CA GLY A 247 1.84 -13.17 3.93
C GLY A 247 0.52 -13.41 4.63
N GLN A 248 -0.23 -14.45 4.28
CA GLN A 248 -1.52 -14.71 4.92
C GLN A 248 -1.45 -15.73 6.06
N GLY A 249 -0.48 -16.62 6.04
CA GLY A 249 -0.35 -17.71 7.00
C GLY A 249 1.05 -17.92 7.57
N ASN A 250 1.17 -18.93 8.42
CA ASN A 250 2.43 -19.49 8.88
C ASN A 250 2.20 -20.92 9.38
N PRO A 251 2.71 -21.95 8.69
CA PRO A 251 3.46 -21.88 7.42
C PRO A 251 2.61 -21.38 6.25
N GLU A 252 3.25 -20.68 5.32
CA GLU A 252 2.64 -20.18 4.09
C GLU A 252 3.07 -21.07 2.92
N PRO A 253 2.16 -21.73 2.19
CA PRO A 253 2.48 -22.58 1.06
C PRO A 253 2.78 -21.77 -0.21
N SER A 254 3.72 -20.87 -0.13
CA SER A 254 4.16 -20.00 -1.23
C SER A 254 5.61 -20.27 -1.60
N PRO A 255 6.02 -20.00 -2.84
CA PRO A 255 7.42 -20.11 -3.22
C PRO A 255 8.34 -19.22 -2.39
N HIS A 256 9.49 -19.76 -1.97
CA HIS A 256 10.60 -19.00 -1.43
C HIS A 256 11.58 -18.75 -2.57
N ASP A 257 11.30 -17.78 -3.40
CA ASP A 257 12.00 -17.47 -4.64
C ASP A 257 12.43 -16.00 -4.75
N ARG A 258 12.09 -15.19 -3.74
CA ARG A 258 12.43 -13.78 -3.68
C ARG A 258 13.61 -13.52 -2.74
N ARG A 259 14.49 -12.61 -3.16
CA ARG A 259 15.55 -11.98 -2.35
C ARG A 259 15.32 -10.47 -2.28
N LEU A 260 16.11 -9.76 -1.47
CA LEU A 260 16.12 -8.28 -1.50
C LEU A 260 16.43 -7.78 -2.92
N PHE A 261 17.46 -8.35 -3.54
CA PHE A 261 17.83 -8.12 -4.94
C PHE A 261 18.22 -9.45 -5.57
N ASN A 262 17.60 -9.78 -6.70
CA ASN A 262 17.93 -10.96 -7.48
C ASN A 262 19.03 -10.64 -8.51
N ARG A 263 19.83 -11.63 -8.89
CA ARG A 263 20.75 -11.53 -10.04
C ARG A 263 20.04 -11.78 -11.37
N LYS A 264 18.87 -12.36 -11.36
CA LYS A 264 17.94 -12.46 -12.48
C LYS A 264 16.71 -11.64 -12.20
N VAL A 265 16.42 -10.67 -13.05
CA VAL A 265 15.17 -9.92 -13.04
C VAL A 265 14.11 -10.68 -13.81
N ARG A 266 12.86 -10.70 -13.32
CA ARG A 266 11.77 -11.54 -13.81
C ARG A 266 10.55 -10.76 -14.28
N HIS A 267 10.54 -9.46 -14.08
CA HIS A 267 9.50 -8.54 -14.58
C HIS A 267 10.06 -7.13 -14.76
N VAL A 268 9.41 -6.33 -15.60
CA VAL A 268 9.68 -4.90 -15.65
C VAL A 268 9.34 -4.28 -14.30
N GLY A 269 10.28 -3.54 -13.71
CA GLY A 269 10.11 -2.98 -12.37
C GLY A 269 10.71 -3.82 -11.24
N ASP A 270 11.33 -4.98 -11.54
CA ASP A 270 12.07 -5.74 -10.54
C ASP A 270 13.25 -4.92 -9.96
N ARG A 271 13.63 -5.20 -8.71
CA ARG A 271 14.64 -4.44 -7.98
C ARG A 271 16.03 -4.72 -8.48
N VAL A 272 16.82 -3.68 -8.76
CA VAL A 272 18.22 -3.78 -9.23
C VAL A 272 19.19 -3.21 -8.20
N ALA A 273 18.89 -2.01 -7.70
CA ALA A 273 19.67 -1.38 -6.64
C ALA A 273 18.78 -0.52 -5.73
N GLY A 274 19.15 -0.41 -4.46
CA GLY A 274 18.52 0.47 -3.48
C GLY A 274 19.49 1.55 -3.04
N ILE A 275 19.16 2.80 -3.23
CA ILE A 275 19.98 3.97 -2.94
C ILE A 275 19.46 4.66 -1.68
N ILE A 276 20.23 4.72 -0.62
CA ILE A 276 19.92 5.45 0.60
C ILE A 276 20.59 6.80 0.54
N ALA A 277 19.82 7.86 0.38
CA ALA A 277 20.33 9.22 0.23
C ALA A 277 19.61 10.22 1.14
N ARG A 278 20.22 11.39 1.32
CA ARG A 278 19.70 12.43 2.21
C ARG A 278 18.40 13.04 1.71
N THR A 279 18.22 13.14 0.39
CA THR A 279 17.01 13.67 -0.25
C THR A 279 16.68 12.84 -1.50
N PRO A 280 15.43 12.89 -1.98
CA PRO A 280 15.02 12.23 -3.22
C PRO A 280 15.86 12.67 -4.42
N GLU A 281 16.18 13.95 -4.53
CA GLU A 281 16.95 14.52 -5.66
C GLU A 281 18.38 13.94 -5.71
N ILE A 282 19.01 13.75 -4.54
CA ILE A 282 20.33 13.11 -4.46
C ILE A 282 20.21 11.63 -4.85
N ALA A 283 19.14 10.96 -4.42
CA ALA A 283 18.90 9.57 -4.76
C ALA A 283 18.71 9.38 -6.28
N ASP A 284 17.96 10.28 -6.92
CA ASP A 284 17.73 10.28 -8.38
C ASP A 284 19.03 10.53 -9.15
N GLN A 285 19.84 11.48 -8.71
CA GLN A 285 21.17 11.74 -9.28
C GLN A 285 22.09 10.52 -9.14
N ALA A 286 22.10 9.87 -7.98
CA ALA A 286 22.87 8.65 -7.76
C ALA A 286 22.39 7.51 -8.65
N ALA A 287 21.08 7.31 -8.77
CA ALA A 287 20.49 6.29 -9.65
C ALA A 287 20.92 6.46 -11.11
N ALA A 288 20.98 7.70 -11.60
CA ALA A 288 21.42 8.02 -12.96
C ALA A 288 22.91 7.71 -13.24
N LEU A 289 23.74 7.61 -12.20
CA LEU A 289 25.16 7.26 -12.30
C LEU A 289 25.43 5.77 -12.22
N ILE A 290 24.48 4.96 -11.76
CA ILE A 290 24.64 3.50 -11.69
C ILE A 290 24.57 2.91 -13.09
N LYS A 291 25.59 2.11 -13.45
CA LYS A 291 25.64 1.41 -14.73
C LYS A 291 25.35 -0.07 -14.50
N VAL A 292 24.37 -0.58 -15.23
CA VAL A 292 23.96 -1.98 -15.15
C VAL A 292 24.13 -2.65 -16.50
N GLU A 293 24.87 -3.75 -16.54
CA GLU A 293 24.98 -4.60 -17.72
C GLU A 293 24.00 -5.77 -17.62
N TYR A 294 23.06 -5.83 -18.53
CA TYR A 294 22.06 -6.89 -18.60
C TYR A 294 22.37 -7.88 -19.72
N GLU A 295 21.95 -9.13 -19.48
CA GLU A 295 21.85 -10.18 -20.49
C GLU A 295 20.38 -10.55 -20.66
N PRO A 296 19.67 -9.95 -21.63
CA PRO A 296 18.26 -10.21 -21.83
C PRO A 296 17.97 -11.69 -22.11
N GLN A 297 16.88 -12.18 -21.53
CA GLN A 297 16.39 -13.54 -21.70
C GLN A 297 15.00 -13.52 -22.33
N GLY A 298 14.57 -14.68 -22.83
CA GLY A 298 13.18 -14.86 -23.24
C GLY A 298 12.22 -14.63 -22.07
N ALA A 299 11.08 -14.01 -22.35
CA ALA A 299 10.00 -13.79 -21.39
C ALA A 299 8.72 -14.52 -21.83
N VAL A 300 7.88 -14.91 -20.89
CA VAL A 300 6.59 -15.57 -21.11
C VAL A 300 5.50 -14.73 -20.45
N TYR A 301 4.37 -14.56 -21.13
CA TYR A 301 3.30 -13.65 -20.70
C TYR A 301 1.95 -14.34 -20.48
N THR A 302 1.78 -15.56 -21.01
CA THR A 302 0.55 -16.35 -20.89
C THR A 302 0.84 -17.72 -20.30
N VAL A 303 -0.20 -18.38 -19.78
CA VAL A 303 -0.12 -19.77 -19.27
C VAL A 303 0.36 -20.71 -20.36
N GLU A 304 -0.15 -20.54 -21.57
CA GLU A 304 0.16 -21.39 -22.72
C GLU A 304 1.63 -21.25 -23.17
N GLU A 305 2.12 -20.00 -23.25
CA GLU A 305 3.52 -19.73 -23.58
C GLU A 305 4.47 -20.29 -22.51
N ALA A 306 4.13 -20.10 -21.23
CA ALA A 306 4.97 -20.54 -20.13
C ALA A 306 5.08 -22.06 -20.02
N MET A 307 4.01 -22.80 -20.37
CA MET A 307 3.95 -24.27 -20.31
C MET A 307 4.33 -24.97 -21.62
N ALA A 308 4.60 -24.21 -22.69
CA ALA A 308 4.99 -24.78 -23.97
C ALA A 308 6.33 -25.52 -23.87
N GLU A 309 6.52 -26.55 -24.68
CA GLU A 309 7.80 -27.26 -24.79
C GLU A 309 8.90 -26.29 -25.26
N GLY A 310 10.02 -26.26 -24.52
CA GLY A 310 11.14 -25.35 -24.81
C GLY A 310 10.91 -23.90 -24.39
N ALA A 311 9.86 -23.59 -23.63
CA ALA A 311 9.63 -22.26 -23.10
C ALA A 311 10.81 -21.78 -22.25
N PRO A 312 11.13 -20.46 -22.28
CA PRO A 312 12.13 -19.88 -21.37
C PRO A 312 11.75 -20.13 -19.91
N LEU A 313 12.69 -20.62 -19.11
CA LEU A 313 12.44 -20.88 -17.70
C LEU A 313 12.47 -19.59 -16.89
N VAL A 314 11.43 -19.37 -16.08
CA VAL A 314 11.37 -18.28 -15.10
C VAL A 314 12.38 -18.53 -13.97
N HIS A 315 12.45 -19.77 -13.48
CA HIS A 315 13.41 -20.24 -12.49
C HIS A 315 14.29 -21.33 -13.09
N ASN A 316 15.59 -21.24 -12.85
CA ASN A 316 16.56 -22.26 -13.26
C ASN A 316 17.38 -22.68 -12.03
N GLY A 317 17.18 -23.91 -11.55
CA GLY A 317 17.84 -24.44 -10.37
C GLY A 317 17.20 -25.72 -9.88
N GLU A 318 17.52 -26.08 -8.64
CA GLU A 318 16.94 -27.23 -7.94
C GLU A 318 15.77 -26.81 -7.07
N VAL A 319 14.88 -27.72 -6.75
CA VAL A 319 13.69 -27.45 -5.92
C VAL A 319 13.67 -28.39 -4.72
N ILE A 320 13.48 -27.79 -3.54
CA ILE A 320 13.06 -28.50 -2.33
C ILE A 320 11.56 -28.30 -2.17
N TYR A 321 10.81 -29.39 -2.13
CA TYR A 321 9.38 -29.34 -1.91
C TYR A 321 9.08 -29.33 -0.41
N ASN A 322 8.41 -28.27 0.05
CA ASN A 322 8.03 -28.12 1.43
C ASN A 322 6.58 -27.60 1.53
N ALA A 323 5.86 -28.08 2.54
CA ALA A 323 4.49 -27.67 2.84
C ALA A 323 4.42 -26.30 3.55
N GLY A 324 5.33 -25.35 3.23
CA GLY A 324 5.21 -23.96 3.64
C GLY A 324 6.07 -23.49 4.80
N ALA A 325 6.96 -24.32 5.35
CA ALA A 325 7.95 -23.85 6.35
C ALA A 325 9.37 -24.13 5.85
N PRO A 326 10.31 -23.18 5.90
CA PRO A 326 11.71 -23.47 5.63
C PRO A 326 12.25 -24.45 6.67
N ALA A 327 12.96 -25.49 6.22
CA ALA A 327 13.48 -26.52 7.11
C ALA A 327 14.56 -25.94 8.06
N ASP A 328 15.54 -25.24 7.50
CA ASP A 328 16.58 -24.50 8.22
C ASP A 328 17.07 -23.37 7.30
N LEU A 329 16.79 -22.11 7.70
CA LEU A 329 17.22 -20.94 6.94
C LEU A 329 18.74 -20.84 6.78
N ALA A 330 19.50 -21.25 7.79
CA ALA A 330 20.96 -21.20 7.73
C ALA A 330 21.52 -22.22 6.73
N GLU A 331 20.94 -23.41 6.66
CA GLU A 331 21.31 -24.43 5.68
C GLU A 331 20.81 -24.04 4.28
N TYR A 332 19.57 -23.56 4.19
CA TYR A 332 18.94 -23.12 2.96
C TYR A 332 19.73 -21.97 2.29
N ASN A 333 20.21 -20.99 3.05
CA ASN A 333 21.00 -19.88 2.52
C ASN A 333 22.38 -20.30 2.02
N LYS A 334 22.91 -21.43 2.44
CA LYS A 334 24.18 -21.99 1.89
C LYS A 334 24.01 -22.56 0.48
N LEU A 335 22.78 -22.82 0.07
CA LEU A 335 22.44 -23.39 -1.24
C LEU A 335 22.18 -22.30 -2.29
N ALA A 336 22.18 -21.03 -1.89
CA ALA A 336 22.05 -19.92 -2.81
C ALA A 336 23.28 -19.82 -3.72
N GLY A 337 23.07 -19.91 -5.03
CA GLY A 337 24.12 -19.94 -6.02
C GLY A 337 23.81 -19.12 -7.27
N ASP A 338 24.60 -19.31 -8.34
CA ASP A 338 24.33 -18.65 -9.62
C ASP A 338 23.22 -19.38 -10.37
N GLU A 339 22.13 -18.69 -10.61
CA GLU A 339 20.96 -19.21 -11.33
C GLU A 339 21.27 -19.56 -12.80
N ARG A 340 22.23 -18.85 -13.44
CA ARG A 340 22.69 -19.19 -14.80
C ARG A 340 23.31 -20.56 -14.88
N GLU A 341 24.00 -20.98 -13.80
CA GLU A 341 24.63 -22.29 -13.70
C GLU A 341 23.68 -23.37 -13.15
N GLY A 342 22.43 -23.03 -12.86
CA GLY A 342 21.45 -23.96 -12.26
C GLY A 342 21.81 -24.38 -10.83
N LYS A 343 22.62 -23.59 -10.13
CA LYS A 343 23.12 -23.90 -8.78
C LYS A 343 22.30 -23.27 -7.65
N VAL A 344 21.19 -22.63 -7.97
CA VAL A 344 20.28 -22.06 -6.98
C VAL A 344 19.29 -23.12 -6.54
N VAL A 345 19.03 -23.20 -5.24
CA VAL A 345 17.98 -24.06 -4.68
C VAL A 345 16.83 -23.20 -4.20
N TYR A 346 15.64 -23.50 -4.69
CA TYR A 346 14.40 -22.86 -4.32
C TYR A 346 13.55 -23.76 -3.44
N GLN A 347 12.72 -23.16 -2.61
CA GLN A 347 11.66 -23.87 -1.93
C GLN A 347 10.32 -23.57 -2.60
N PHE A 348 9.62 -24.61 -3.03
CA PHE A 348 8.29 -24.51 -3.65
C PHE A 348 7.28 -25.41 -2.95
N PRO A 349 5.98 -25.08 -3.02
CA PRO A 349 4.93 -25.97 -2.53
C PRO A 349 4.86 -27.27 -3.36
N LEU A 350 4.24 -28.30 -2.77
CA LEU A 350 3.96 -29.55 -3.46
C LEU A 350 3.14 -29.28 -4.74
N GLY A 351 3.43 -30.02 -5.80
CA GLY A 351 2.79 -29.88 -7.10
C GLY A 351 3.41 -28.80 -8.00
N ALA A 352 4.45 -28.11 -7.56
CA ALA A 352 5.24 -27.24 -8.43
C ALA A 352 6.11 -28.05 -9.40
N ASP A 353 6.38 -27.46 -10.57
CA ASP A 353 7.32 -27.98 -11.58
C ASP A 353 7.98 -26.78 -12.28
N ILE A 354 9.13 -26.36 -11.77
CA ILE A 354 9.83 -25.17 -12.29
C ILE A 354 10.35 -25.38 -13.72
N HIS A 355 10.57 -26.62 -14.15
CA HIS A 355 11.00 -26.93 -15.53
C HIS A 355 9.87 -26.81 -16.55
N ARG A 356 8.64 -26.63 -16.06
CA ARG A 356 7.45 -26.27 -16.84
C ARG A 356 6.85 -24.93 -16.43
N ASN A 357 7.60 -24.13 -15.68
CA ASN A 357 7.15 -22.85 -15.12
C ASN A 357 5.88 -22.94 -14.24
N ILE A 358 5.66 -24.07 -13.56
CA ILE A 358 4.51 -24.28 -12.68
C ILE A 358 4.93 -24.03 -11.24
N ALA A 359 4.40 -22.98 -10.63
CA ALA A 359 4.67 -22.63 -9.24
C ALA A 359 3.89 -23.48 -8.23
N ALA A 360 2.68 -23.89 -8.59
CA ALA A 360 1.84 -24.76 -7.79
C ALA A 360 0.83 -25.48 -8.70
N SER A 361 0.47 -26.70 -8.35
CA SER A 361 -0.59 -27.45 -9.01
C SER A 361 -1.35 -28.26 -7.97
N ASN A 362 -2.67 -28.24 -8.05
CA ASN A 362 -3.53 -29.05 -7.20
C ASN A 362 -4.64 -29.66 -8.04
N LYS A 363 -5.10 -30.85 -7.66
CA LYS A 363 -6.21 -31.54 -8.29
C LYS A 363 -7.07 -32.19 -7.20
N GLY A 364 -8.36 -32.02 -7.31
CA GLY A 364 -9.33 -32.62 -6.41
C GLY A 364 -10.66 -32.90 -7.09
N GLY A 365 -11.50 -33.67 -6.47
CA GLY A 365 -12.84 -33.96 -6.96
C GLY A 365 -13.61 -34.89 -6.01
N ILE A 366 -14.92 -34.86 -6.15
CA ILE A 366 -15.85 -35.72 -5.39
C ILE A 366 -16.85 -36.34 -6.34
N GLY A 367 -17.33 -37.55 -6.00
CA GLY A 367 -18.38 -38.23 -6.76
C GLY A 367 -17.87 -38.88 -8.06
N ASP A 368 -18.79 -39.02 -9.00
CA ASP A 368 -18.57 -39.67 -10.31
C ASP A 368 -18.98 -38.68 -11.41
N MET A 369 -17.98 -38.08 -12.03
CA MET A 369 -18.17 -37.02 -13.02
C MET A 369 -18.75 -37.56 -14.35
N GLU A 370 -18.36 -38.77 -14.78
CA GLU A 370 -18.89 -39.39 -16.00
C GLU A 370 -20.38 -39.66 -15.85
N LYS A 371 -20.78 -40.25 -14.72
CA LYS A 371 -22.18 -40.45 -14.38
C LYS A 371 -22.95 -39.15 -14.30
N GLY A 372 -22.39 -38.10 -13.64
CA GLY A 372 -23.03 -36.81 -13.51
C GLY A 372 -23.28 -36.14 -14.86
N PHE A 373 -22.34 -36.20 -15.82
CA PHE A 373 -22.57 -35.69 -17.18
C PHE A 373 -23.57 -36.56 -17.97
N ALA A 374 -23.59 -37.86 -17.76
CA ALA A 374 -24.54 -38.74 -18.42
C ALA A 374 -26.00 -38.51 -17.95
N GLU A 375 -26.20 -38.04 -16.72
CA GLU A 375 -27.51 -37.70 -16.13
C GLU A 375 -27.98 -36.28 -16.48
N ALA A 376 -27.15 -35.47 -17.12
CA ALA A 376 -27.49 -34.08 -17.43
C ALA A 376 -28.45 -33.97 -18.63
N ASP A 377 -29.46 -33.11 -18.51
CA ASP A 377 -30.34 -32.74 -19.63
C ASP A 377 -29.65 -31.75 -20.58
N ALA A 378 -28.70 -30.97 -20.06
CA ALA A 378 -27.91 -30.02 -20.83
C ALA A 378 -26.48 -29.92 -20.31
N ILE A 379 -25.52 -29.77 -21.21
CA ILE A 379 -24.10 -29.58 -20.89
C ILE A 379 -23.63 -28.27 -21.53
N VAL A 380 -22.99 -27.45 -20.75
CA VAL A 380 -22.38 -26.17 -21.21
C VAL A 380 -20.88 -26.24 -20.95
N GLU A 381 -20.08 -26.01 -21.99
CA GLU A 381 -18.62 -25.88 -21.88
C GLU A 381 -18.20 -24.49 -22.36
N ARG A 382 -17.47 -23.75 -21.53
CA ARG A 382 -17.01 -22.39 -21.82
C ARG A 382 -15.62 -22.16 -21.22
N THR A 383 -14.88 -21.27 -21.88
CA THR A 383 -13.63 -20.74 -21.35
C THR A 383 -13.80 -19.25 -21.09
N TYR A 384 -13.45 -18.84 -19.88
CA TYR A 384 -13.48 -17.45 -19.44
C TYR A 384 -12.05 -16.97 -19.22
N GLN A 385 -11.83 -15.66 -19.42
CA GLN A 385 -10.54 -15.03 -19.16
C GLN A 385 -10.76 -13.75 -18.37
N THR A 386 -9.94 -13.55 -17.33
CA THR A 386 -9.90 -12.29 -16.58
C THR A 386 -8.65 -11.52 -16.94
N SER A 387 -8.72 -10.20 -16.81
CA SER A 387 -7.56 -9.32 -17.00
C SER A 387 -6.68 -9.30 -15.76
N GLN A 388 -5.41 -8.97 -15.94
CA GLN A 388 -4.54 -8.51 -14.86
C GLN A 388 -5.05 -7.15 -14.36
N ILE A 389 -5.16 -6.97 -13.04
CA ILE A 389 -5.70 -5.74 -12.45
C ILE A 389 -4.78 -5.30 -11.32
N GLN A 390 -4.33 -4.04 -11.38
CA GLN A 390 -3.64 -3.40 -10.27
C GLN A 390 -4.65 -2.89 -9.24
N HIS A 391 -4.36 -3.09 -7.96
CA HIS A 391 -5.23 -2.69 -6.84
C HIS A 391 -5.37 -1.18 -6.71
N THR A 392 -4.33 -0.45 -7.05
CA THR A 392 -4.25 1.02 -7.09
C THR A 392 -4.76 1.66 -5.78
N PRO A 393 -4.22 1.29 -4.61
CA PRO A 393 -4.61 1.95 -3.37
C PRO A 393 -4.27 3.44 -3.42
N LEU A 394 -5.12 4.27 -2.82
CA LEU A 394 -4.91 5.72 -2.80
C LEU A 394 -3.60 6.07 -2.06
N GLU A 395 -3.36 5.46 -0.90
CA GLU A 395 -2.06 5.46 -0.25
C GLU A 395 -1.17 4.39 -0.89
N PRO A 396 -0.06 4.76 -1.57
CA PRO A 396 0.90 3.81 -2.10
C PRO A 396 1.50 2.91 -1.01
N HIS A 397 2.26 1.89 -1.40
CA HIS A 397 3.06 1.13 -0.44
C HIS A 397 4.12 2.04 0.18
N VAL A 398 4.18 2.06 1.50
CA VAL A 398 5.02 2.97 2.26
C VAL A 398 5.49 2.33 3.57
N CYS A 399 6.75 2.56 3.91
CA CYS A 399 7.36 2.12 5.15
C CYS A 399 8.37 3.17 5.63
N TYR A 400 8.39 3.38 6.94
CA TYR A 400 9.41 4.14 7.64
C TYR A 400 10.07 3.24 8.69
N ALA A 401 11.40 3.10 8.65
CA ALA A 401 12.15 2.25 9.56
C ALA A 401 13.27 3.01 10.26
N HIS A 402 13.49 2.72 11.55
CA HIS A 402 14.53 3.35 12.36
C HIS A 402 14.96 2.43 13.52
N ILE A 403 16.07 2.77 14.15
CA ILE A 403 16.55 2.07 15.33
C ILE A 403 16.15 2.85 16.58
N GLU A 404 15.44 2.20 17.49
CA GLU A 404 15.07 2.74 18.79
C GLU A 404 15.40 1.76 19.91
N SER A 405 16.18 2.20 20.89
CA SER A 405 16.58 1.38 22.05
C SER A 405 17.15 0.01 21.66
N GLY A 406 17.94 -0.05 20.58
CA GLY A 406 18.56 -1.28 20.06
C GLY A 406 17.58 -2.25 19.38
N ARG A 407 16.39 -1.79 19.03
CA ARG A 407 15.37 -2.51 18.24
C ARG A 407 15.17 -1.84 16.91
N LEU A 408 14.93 -2.63 15.87
CA LEU A 408 14.47 -2.14 14.59
C LEU A 408 12.96 -1.90 14.68
N VAL A 409 12.54 -0.67 14.48
CA VAL A 409 11.11 -0.25 14.48
C VAL A 409 10.70 0.08 13.05
N LEU A 410 9.59 -0.49 12.60
CA LEU A 410 9.00 -0.24 11.29
C LEU A 410 7.57 0.28 11.46
N ASN A 411 7.31 1.49 10.94
CA ASN A 411 5.97 2.03 10.77
C ASN A 411 5.51 1.72 9.34
N CYS A 412 4.48 0.89 9.18
CA CYS A 412 4.11 0.33 7.88
C CYS A 412 2.62 0.49 7.57
N ALA A 413 2.32 0.75 6.30
CA ALA A 413 0.98 0.64 5.74
C ALA A 413 0.73 -0.81 5.27
N THR A 414 0.69 -1.76 6.20
CA THR A 414 0.58 -3.20 5.93
C THR A 414 -0.71 -3.81 6.47
N GLN A 415 -1.20 -4.87 5.86
CA GLN A 415 -2.29 -5.71 6.37
C GLN A 415 -1.78 -6.88 7.24
N VAL A 416 -0.46 -7.16 7.22
CA VAL A 416 0.16 -8.38 7.78
C VAL A 416 1.40 -8.09 8.65
N PRO A 417 1.29 -7.33 9.76
CA PRO A 417 2.44 -6.86 10.55
C PRO A 417 3.30 -8.01 11.11
N TYR A 418 2.71 -9.16 11.44
CA TYR A 418 3.45 -10.33 11.92
C TYR A 418 4.30 -10.99 10.83
N HIS A 419 3.81 -10.98 9.59
CA HIS A 419 4.58 -11.46 8.44
C HIS A 419 5.74 -10.53 8.13
N VAL A 420 5.51 -9.22 8.14
CA VAL A 420 6.59 -8.22 8.03
C VAL A 420 7.69 -8.51 9.05
N ARG A 421 7.34 -8.71 10.32
CA ARG A 421 8.31 -9.01 11.36
C ARG A 421 9.14 -10.26 11.05
N ARG A 422 8.50 -11.35 10.63
CA ARG A 422 9.17 -12.60 10.25
C ARG A 422 10.17 -12.39 9.12
N ILE A 423 9.70 -11.82 8.00
CA ILE A 423 10.55 -11.64 6.82
C ILE A 423 11.71 -10.69 7.10
N VAL A 424 11.47 -9.58 7.78
CA VAL A 424 12.53 -8.64 8.17
C VAL A 424 13.54 -9.31 9.11
N SER A 425 13.08 -10.19 10.01
CA SER A 425 13.96 -11.00 10.87
C SER A 425 14.89 -11.87 10.03
N TRP A 426 14.38 -12.58 9.05
CA TRP A 426 15.18 -13.43 8.15
C TRP A 426 16.17 -12.63 7.32
N VAL A 427 15.71 -11.55 6.71
CA VAL A 427 16.52 -10.68 5.83
C VAL A 427 17.63 -9.98 6.60
N CYS A 428 17.34 -9.47 7.79
CA CYS A 428 18.31 -8.77 8.62
C CYS A 428 19.20 -9.73 9.46
N GLY A 429 18.84 -10.99 9.56
CA GLY A 429 19.54 -11.97 10.41
C GLY A 429 19.45 -11.65 11.92
N ILE A 430 18.37 -11.02 12.35
CA ILE A 430 18.13 -10.63 13.76
C ILE A 430 16.89 -11.31 14.33
N PRO A 431 16.85 -11.59 15.65
CA PRO A 431 15.70 -12.24 16.27
C PRO A 431 14.44 -11.39 16.17
N GLU A 432 13.27 -12.01 15.99
CA GLU A 432 11.99 -11.33 15.89
C GLU A 432 11.66 -10.41 17.08
N ASN A 433 12.14 -10.75 18.29
CA ASN A 433 11.94 -9.92 19.48
C ASN A 433 12.75 -8.60 19.47
N LYS A 434 13.66 -8.44 18.52
CA LYS A 434 14.39 -7.19 18.24
C LYS A 434 13.73 -6.34 17.16
N ILE A 435 12.58 -6.78 16.64
CA ILE A 435 11.83 -6.06 15.60
C ILE A 435 10.45 -5.69 16.17
N HIS A 436 10.10 -4.41 16.02
CA HIS A 436 8.78 -3.88 16.36
C HIS A 436 8.12 -3.32 15.11
N VAL A 437 7.07 -3.97 14.63
CA VAL A 437 6.27 -3.51 13.50
C VAL A 437 5.02 -2.82 14.01
N ILE A 438 4.86 -1.57 13.66
CA ILE A 438 3.71 -0.74 13.99
C ILE A 438 2.88 -0.60 12.71
N LYS A 439 1.69 -1.20 12.72
CA LYS A 439 0.71 -1.02 11.66
C LYS A 439 0.02 0.32 11.86
N GLU A 440 0.35 1.29 11.03
CA GLU A 440 -0.35 2.57 10.98
C GLU A 440 -1.72 2.46 10.28
N ARG A 441 -2.44 3.54 10.18
CA ARG A 441 -3.65 3.60 9.36
C ARG A 441 -3.31 3.26 7.92
N VAL A 442 -4.08 2.35 7.32
CA VAL A 442 -3.88 1.93 5.93
C VAL A 442 -4.88 2.67 5.03
N GLY A 443 -4.36 3.44 4.10
CA GLY A 443 -5.12 4.23 3.13
C GLY A 443 -5.54 3.45 1.88
N GLY A 444 -6.06 2.22 2.10
CA GLY A 444 -6.43 1.27 1.06
C GLY A 444 -5.37 0.17 0.90
N GLY A 445 -5.81 -1.03 0.60
CA GLY A 445 -4.92 -2.19 0.39
C GLY A 445 -5.49 -3.17 -0.61
N TYR A 446 -6.76 -3.56 -0.45
CA TYR A 446 -7.49 -4.46 -1.36
C TYR A 446 -6.79 -5.80 -1.61
N GLY A 447 -5.94 -6.20 -0.66
CA GLY A 447 -5.09 -7.39 -0.75
C GLY A 447 -3.65 -7.12 -1.15
N SER A 448 -3.30 -6.03 -1.83
CA SER A 448 -1.91 -5.77 -2.23
C SER A 448 -0.96 -5.53 -1.07
N LYS A 449 -1.44 -5.00 0.05
CA LYS A 449 -0.65 -4.78 1.27
C LYS A 449 -0.63 -6.00 2.21
N GLN A 450 -1.00 -7.18 1.70
CA GLN A 450 -0.76 -8.49 2.35
C GLN A 450 0.61 -9.08 1.99
N ASP A 451 1.21 -8.59 0.91
CA ASP A 451 2.54 -8.98 0.48
C ASP A 451 3.62 -8.08 1.10
N ILE A 452 4.86 -8.59 1.16
CA ILE A 452 6.04 -7.83 1.57
C ILE A 452 6.64 -7.19 0.32
N LEU A 453 6.45 -5.88 0.18
CA LEU A 453 6.83 -5.16 -1.05
C LEU A 453 7.82 -4.02 -0.82
N VAL A 454 7.83 -3.42 0.35
CA VAL A 454 8.69 -2.27 0.68
C VAL A 454 9.36 -2.43 2.06
N GLU A 455 8.77 -3.20 2.95
CA GLU A 455 9.15 -3.30 4.36
C GLU A 455 10.48 -4.03 4.57
N ASP A 456 10.73 -5.08 3.77
CA ASP A 456 11.94 -5.87 3.77
C ASP A 456 13.18 -5.01 3.47
N LEU A 457 13.11 -4.27 2.37
CA LEU A 457 14.21 -3.42 1.93
C LEU A 457 14.39 -2.20 2.83
N THR A 458 13.29 -1.55 3.25
CA THR A 458 13.36 -0.39 4.14
C THR A 458 13.91 -0.77 5.51
N GLY A 459 13.47 -1.90 6.06
CA GLY A 459 13.98 -2.44 7.32
C GLY A 459 15.46 -2.80 7.23
N TYR A 460 15.88 -3.49 6.18
CA TYR A 460 17.27 -3.83 5.96
C TYR A 460 18.15 -2.58 5.79
N ALA A 461 17.71 -1.61 4.99
CA ALA A 461 18.42 -0.35 4.78
C ALA A 461 18.63 0.42 6.09
N ALA A 462 17.59 0.51 6.94
CA ALA A 462 17.71 1.16 8.24
C ALA A 462 18.65 0.39 9.17
N TRP A 463 18.61 -0.95 9.16
CA TRP A 463 19.45 -1.79 10.00
C TRP A 463 20.94 -1.67 9.67
N VAL A 464 21.30 -1.76 8.38
CA VAL A 464 22.72 -1.73 7.97
C VAL A 464 23.34 -0.35 8.01
N THR A 465 22.55 0.72 7.82
CA THR A 465 23.05 2.09 7.84
C THR A 465 22.97 2.75 9.22
N GLY A 466 22.16 2.20 10.14
CA GLY A 466 21.86 2.82 11.42
C GLY A 466 21.06 4.14 11.29
N LYS A 467 20.52 4.44 10.11
CA LYS A 467 19.80 5.69 9.81
C LYS A 467 18.30 5.47 9.81
N PRO A 468 17.49 6.48 10.16
CA PRO A 468 16.06 6.45 9.90
C PRO A 468 15.83 6.52 8.39
N VAL A 469 15.20 5.49 7.81
CA VAL A 469 14.99 5.35 6.36
C VAL A 469 13.51 5.33 6.05
N TYR A 470 13.12 6.08 5.03
CA TYR A 470 11.77 6.17 4.52
C TYR A 470 11.74 5.75 3.05
N TYR A 471 10.76 4.93 2.71
CA TYR A 471 10.49 4.53 1.33
C TYR A 471 8.98 4.54 1.05
N ARG A 472 8.62 5.14 -0.05
CA ARG A 472 7.27 5.16 -0.62
C ARG A 472 7.36 4.92 -2.11
N ASN A 473 6.54 4.01 -2.64
CA ASN A 473 6.39 3.86 -4.07
C ASN A 473 5.78 5.13 -4.68
N THR A 474 6.27 5.51 -5.83
CA THR A 474 5.58 6.47 -6.70
C THR A 474 4.31 5.83 -7.26
N ARG A 475 3.38 6.63 -7.79
CA ARG A 475 2.18 6.09 -8.44
C ARG A 475 2.51 5.20 -9.63
N ALA A 476 3.56 5.50 -10.38
CA ALA A 476 4.05 4.67 -11.47
C ALA A 476 4.56 3.31 -10.96
N GLU A 477 5.35 3.30 -9.88
CA GLU A 477 5.85 2.06 -9.27
C GLU A 477 4.72 1.18 -8.74
N GLU A 478 3.61 1.74 -8.25
CA GLU A 478 2.43 0.98 -7.87
C GLU A 478 1.89 0.10 -9.02
N PHE A 479 2.06 0.51 -10.28
CA PHE A 479 1.59 -0.23 -11.44
C PHE A 479 2.54 -1.32 -11.91
N TYR A 480 3.86 -1.11 -11.85
CA TYR A 480 4.82 -2.05 -12.44
C TYR A 480 5.73 -2.77 -11.43
N ALA A 481 5.72 -2.36 -10.17
CA ALA A 481 6.61 -2.92 -9.15
C ALA A 481 5.90 -3.70 -8.02
N ASN A 482 4.58 -3.76 -8.06
CA ASN A 482 3.77 -4.40 -7.04
C ASN A 482 3.05 -5.64 -7.56
N SER A 483 2.52 -6.43 -6.62
CA SER A 483 1.60 -7.53 -6.92
C SER A 483 0.33 -7.02 -7.57
N THR A 484 -0.25 -7.85 -8.43
CA THR A 484 -1.52 -7.59 -9.09
C THR A 484 -2.50 -8.73 -8.83
N ARG A 485 -3.76 -8.52 -9.12
CA ARG A 485 -4.69 -9.66 -9.30
C ARG A 485 -4.26 -10.44 -10.53
N HIS A 486 -4.20 -11.76 -10.38
CA HIS A 486 -3.72 -12.62 -11.46
C HIS A 486 -4.68 -12.64 -12.64
N PRO A 487 -4.20 -12.53 -13.87
CA PRO A 487 -4.98 -12.88 -15.05
C PRO A 487 -5.22 -14.41 -15.01
N MET A 488 -6.48 -14.79 -15.14
CA MET A 488 -6.88 -16.20 -15.05
C MET A 488 -7.54 -16.66 -16.34
N ARG A 489 -7.31 -17.93 -16.69
CA ARG A 489 -8.06 -18.63 -17.70
C ARG A 489 -8.80 -19.78 -17.03
N VAL A 490 -10.12 -19.75 -17.11
CA VAL A 490 -11.02 -20.68 -16.43
C VAL A 490 -11.81 -21.44 -17.49
N LYS A 491 -11.52 -22.73 -17.66
CA LYS A 491 -12.30 -23.63 -18.49
C LYS A 491 -13.29 -24.37 -17.59
N VAL A 492 -14.57 -24.25 -17.90
CA VAL A 492 -15.65 -24.86 -17.14
C VAL A 492 -16.53 -25.70 -18.06
N LYS A 493 -16.79 -26.93 -17.67
CA LYS A 493 -17.80 -27.80 -18.26
C LYS A 493 -18.80 -28.18 -17.16
N MET A 494 -20.06 -27.83 -17.35
CA MET A 494 -21.11 -28.03 -16.35
C MET A 494 -22.30 -28.76 -16.97
N GLY A 495 -22.77 -29.78 -16.29
CA GLY A 495 -23.98 -30.54 -16.59
C GLY A 495 -25.10 -30.17 -15.63
N GLY A 496 -26.32 -30.03 -16.12
CA GLY A 496 -27.47 -29.71 -15.29
C GLY A 496 -28.78 -30.29 -15.83
N LYS A 497 -29.75 -30.50 -14.93
CA LYS A 497 -31.12 -30.92 -15.24
C LYS A 497 -32.02 -29.73 -15.52
N LYS A 498 -33.17 -29.95 -16.16
CA LYS A 498 -34.16 -28.89 -16.47
C LYS A 498 -34.73 -28.23 -15.22
N ASP A 499 -34.71 -28.89 -14.08
CA ASP A 499 -35.15 -28.34 -12.81
C ASP A 499 -34.11 -27.42 -12.11
N GLY A 500 -32.91 -27.26 -12.74
CA GLY A 500 -31.82 -26.44 -12.21
C GLY A 500 -30.80 -27.22 -11.37
N THR A 501 -30.99 -28.52 -11.17
CA THR A 501 -30.01 -29.37 -10.43
C THR A 501 -28.72 -29.51 -11.23
N ILE A 502 -27.59 -29.12 -10.63
CA ILE A 502 -26.24 -29.35 -11.21
C ILE A 502 -25.88 -30.79 -10.96
N THR A 503 -25.55 -31.54 -12.01
CA THR A 503 -25.20 -32.97 -11.95
C THR A 503 -23.71 -33.22 -12.04
N ALA A 504 -22.95 -32.39 -12.73
CA ALA A 504 -21.51 -32.43 -12.83
C ALA A 504 -20.90 -31.07 -13.07
N LEU A 505 -19.70 -30.87 -12.52
CA LEU A 505 -18.87 -29.69 -12.77
C LEU A 505 -17.42 -30.14 -12.94
N ASP A 506 -16.83 -29.77 -14.08
CA ASP A 506 -15.40 -29.94 -14.36
C ASP A 506 -14.82 -28.57 -14.63
N ALA A 507 -13.86 -28.14 -13.81
CA ALA A 507 -13.24 -26.82 -13.92
C ALA A 507 -11.72 -26.93 -13.93
N THR A 508 -11.09 -26.26 -14.90
CA THR A 508 -9.63 -26.09 -14.96
C THR A 508 -9.32 -24.59 -14.88
N VAL A 509 -8.51 -24.20 -13.90
CA VAL A 509 -8.09 -22.82 -13.69
C VAL A 509 -6.59 -22.72 -13.88
N GLY A 510 -6.16 -21.86 -14.81
CA GLY A 510 -4.76 -21.43 -14.95
C GLY A 510 -4.64 -19.97 -14.58
N ALA A 511 -3.64 -19.60 -13.77
CA ALA A 511 -3.34 -18.22 -13.42
C ALA A 511 -1.88 -17.91 -13.68
N VAL A 512 -1.58 -16.70 -14.14
CA VAL A 512 -0.21 -16.17 -14.24
C VAL A 512 0.08 -15.38 -12.97
N CYS A 513 1.05 -15.87 -12.20
CA CYS A 513 1.61 -15.11 -11.06
C CYS A 513 2.84 -14.35 -11.54
N SER A 514 3.21 -13.24 -10.89
CA SER A 514 4.39 -12.45 -11.29
C SER A 514 5.64 -13.35 -11.38
N GLY A 515 6.00 -13.70 -12.62
CA GLY A 515 7.12 -14.55 -12.94
C GLY A 515 6.90 -16.06 -12.84
N THR A 516 5.68 -16.56 -12.54
CA THR A 516 5.42 -18.00 -12.44
C THR A 516 3.97 -18.32 -12.83
N VAL A 517 3.72 -19.51 -13.34
CA VAL A 517 2.37 -19.99 -13.70
C VAL A 517 1.87 -20.96 -12.64
N ALA A 518 0.67 -20.73 -12.11
CA ALA A 518 -0.03 -21.68 -11.28
C ALA A 518 -1.22 -22.28 -12.04
N THR A 519 -1.40 -23.59 -11.98
CA THR A 519 -2.59 -24.28 -12.47
C THR A 519 -3.30 -24.94 -11.31
N ILE A 520 -4.59 -24.70 -11.19
CA ILE A 520 -5.48 -25.43 -10.28
C ILE A 520 -6.44 -26.20 -11.19
N GLN A 521 -6.53 -27.49 -11.01
CA GLN A 521 -7.46 -28.35 -11.72
C GLN A 521 -8.29 -29.10 -10.68
N ASP A 522 -9.60 -28.81 -10.63
CA ASP A 522 -10.57 -29.50 -9.80
C ASP A 522 -11.27 -30.61 -10.57
#